data_b1d234354b11f98a37add231e9526829
#
_entry.id   b1d234354b11f98a37add231e9526829
#
_cell.length_a   1.000
_cell.length_b   1.000
_cell.length_c   1.000
_cell.angle_alpha   90.00
_cell.angle_beta   90.00
_cell.angle_gamma   90.00
#
_symmetry.space_group_name_H-M   'P 1'
#
loop_
_entity.id
_entity.type
_entity.pdbx_description
1 polymer ?
#
loop_
_entity_poly.entity_id
_entity_poly.type
_entity_poly.pdbx_seq_one_letter_code
_entity_poly.pdbx_strand_id
1 'polypeptide(L)'
;MWCALLVACTQGPPPKNETPAVSGNSQSLTNNTNQTNNPNQIVDLALPLLINGETMVHHFAYDLVYSEQHEQAKWVAYELNKTETVSLYERNDRFMVDPDIKTGSATDADYAGYNYDRGHLAPAADMGWSATAMKESFYYSNMSPQVASFNRGVWKRLETQVRSWAIEDSSIYIVTGPILKDNLLQIGPNGVSVPNQYYKVVLEYTPKHKKALGFVLPNLGSSLHLQSFAVSVDSVERLTGVDFFHNLPNQDEAELESSVCLNCWSWGAVKTGGNSAKNKTESTQCKGITKAGLRCKRMTLNPNGFCQQHGGN
;
A
#
# COMPACT_ATOMS: atom_id res chain seq x y z
N MET A 1 79.63 -6.35 -6.03
CA MET A 1 80.55 -5.18 -5.95
C MET A 1 79.74 -3.95 -6.13
N TRP A 2 79.88 -3.01 -5.18
CA TRP A 2 79.40 -1.68 -4.99
C TRP A 2 78.03 -1.54 -4.31
N CYS A 3 78.11 -1.26 -2.97
CA CYS A 3 77.14 -0.65 -2.09
C CYS A 3 76.89 0.81 -2.49
N ALA A 4 75.65 1.25 -2.34
CA ALA A 4 75.33 2.64 -2.12
C ALA A 4 74.28 2.76 -1.02
N LEU A 5 74.75 3.25 0.13
CA LEU A 5 73.88 3.73 1.24
C LEU A 5 73.16 5.01 0.79
N LEU A 6 71.86 5.12 1.08
CA LEU A 6 71.15 6.36 1.11
C LEU A 6 70.49 6.60 2.49
N VAL A 7 70.90 7.71 3.06
CA VAL A 7 70.55 8.23 4.39
C VAL A 7 69.07 8.68 4.40
N ALA A 8 68.34 8.22 5.38
CA ALA A 8 66.99 8.73 5.66
C ALA A 8 67.04 10.01 6.48
N CYS A 9 66.47 11.11 5.95
CA CYS A 9 66.15 12.32 6.71
C CYS A 9 64.77 12.19 7.28
N THR A 10 64.68 12.16 8.62
CA THR A 10 63.44 12.28 9.38
C THR A 10 63.03 13.74 9.52
N GLN A 11 61.92 14.14 8.98
CA GLN A 11 61.25 15.42 9.28
C GLN A 11 60.09 15.16 10.24
N GLY A 12 60.13 15.87 11.39
CA GLY A 12 59.09 15.81 12.41
C GLY A 12 57.83 16.60 12.00
N PRO A 13 56.70 16.39 12.69
CA PRO A 13 55.42 16.99 12.34
C PRO A 13 55.37 18.48 12.74
N PRO A 14 54.58 19.30 12.02
CA PRO A 14 54.38 20.72 12.32
C PRO A 14 53.47 20.95 13.53
N PRO A 15 53.51 22.11 14.17
CA PRO A 15 52.79 22.41 15.40
C PRO A 15 51.29 22.62 15.17
N LYS A 16 50.49 22.24 16.16
CA LYS A 16 49.04 22.42 16.23
C LYS A 16 48.71 23.90 16.47
N ASN A 17 47.95 24.49 15.56
CA ASN A 17 47.30 25.79 15.82
C ASN A 17 45.97 25.52 16.56
N GLU A 18 45.87 26.02 17.76
CA GLU A 18 44.66 26.16 18.52
C GLU A 18 43.84 27.33 18.00
N THR A 19 42.61 27.13 17.64
CA THR A 19 41.61 28.17 17.37
C THR A 19 40.47 28.06 18.38
N PRO A 20 39.90 29.17 18.87
CA PRO A 20 39.08 29.17 20.08
C PRO A 20 37.66 28.63 19.85
N ALA A 21 37.12 27.99 20.88
CA ALA A 21 35.78 27.47 20.98
C ALA A 21 34.74 28.59 20.80
N VAL A 22 33.90 28.43 19.76
CA VAL A 22 32.63 29.14 19.66
C VAL A 22 31.55 28.27 20.25
N SER A 23 31.02 28.67 21.39
CA SER A 23 29.84 28.12 22.02
C SER A 23 28.63 28.36 21.13
N GLY A 24 28.24 27.34 20.35
CA GLY A 24 27.00 27.32 19.57
C GLY A 24 25.99 26.42 20.28
N ASN A 25 25.01 27.05 20.87
CA ASN A 25 23.86 26.43 21.53
C ASN A 25 23.02 25.69 20.47
N SER A 26 23.28 24.40 20.28
CA SER A 26 22.43 23.53 19.47
C SER A 26 21.24 23.11 20.32
N GLN A 27 20.14 23.84 20.21
CA GLN A 27 18.84 23.35 20.69
C GLN A 27 18.46 22.15 19.82
N SER A 28 18.60 20.96 20.41
CA SER A 28 17.96 19.77 19.86
C SER A 28 16.44 19.97 19.92
N LEU A 29 15.82 20.06 18.76
CA LEU A 29 14.37 19.92 18.64
C LEU A 29 14.01 18.47 18.97
N THR A 30 13.80 18.21 20.26
CA THR A 30 13.11 17.01 20.70
C THR A 30 11.66 17.15 20.26
N ASN A 31 11.28 16.43 19.23
CA ASN A 31 9.88 16.18 18.90
C ASN A 31 9.26 15.46 20.09
N ASN A 32 8.64 16.22 20.97
CA ASN A 32 7.79 15.74 22.04
C ASN A 32 6.47 15.26 21.41
N THR A 33 6.47 14.07 20.80
CA THR A 33 5.26 13.30 20.67
C THR A 33 4.94 12.77 22.06
N ASN A 34 4.04 13.45 22.77
CA ASN A 34 3.37 12.91 23.94
C ASN A 34 2.50 11.72 23.48
N GLN A 35 3.12 10.60 23.15
CA GLN A 35 2.46 9.31 23.21
C GLN A 35 2.29 9.01 24.70
N THR A 36 1.07 9.15 25.18
CA THR A 36 0.65 8.54 26.44
C THR A 36 0.79 7.04 26.22
N ASN A 37 1.90 6.47 26.70
CA ASN A 37 2.10 5.03 26.75
C ASN A 37 1.01 4.44 27.67
N ASN A 38 -0.11 4.09 27.09
CA ASN A 38 -1.09 3.22 27.70
C ASN A 38 -0.49 1.80 27.64
N PRO A 39 -0.11 1.18 28.77
CA PRO A 39 0.53 -0.14 28.76
C PRO A 39 -0.34 -1.26 28.19
N ASN A 40 -1.61 -0.96 27.89
CA ASN A 40 -2.57 -1.88 27.28
C ASN A 40 -2.83 -1.57 25.78
N GLN A 41 -2.12 -0.63 25.16
CA GLN A 41 -2.27 -0.39 23.75
C GLN A 41 -1.35 -1.36 23.00
N ILE A 42 -1.96 -2.34 22.33
CA ILE A 42 -1.27 -3.22 21.39
C ILE A 42 -0.95 -2.37 20.18
N VAL A 43 0.30 -2.32 19.79
CA VAL A 43 0.79 -1.58 18.61
C VAL A 43 1.04 -2.55 17.46
N ASP A 44 1.02 -2.03 16.25
CA ASP A 44 1.39 -2.75 15.02
C ASP A 44 0.54 -4.02 14.76
N LEU A 45 -0.76 -3.95 15.04
CA LEU A 45 -1.69 -5.08 14.84
C LEU A 45 -1.80 -5.53 13.38
N ALA A 46 -1.50 -4.67 12.42
CA ALA A 46 -1.50 -5.04 11.02
C ALA A 46 -0.27 -5.86 10.61
N LEU A 47 0.84 -5.75 11.35
CA LEU A 47 2.12 -6.32 10.91
C LEU A 47 2.18 -7.82 11.16
N PRO A 48 2.45 -8.65 10.13
CA PRO A 48 2.78 -10.05 10.30
C PRO A 48 4.13 -10.25 10.99
N LEU A 49 4.32 -11.41 11.60
CA LEU A 49 5.60 -11.82 12.16
C LEU A 49 6.64 -11.94 11.04
N LEU A 50 7.76 -11.21 11.20
CA LEU A 50 8.89 -11.34 10.28
C LEU A 50 9.64 -12.64 10.53
N ILE A 51 9.83 -13.45 9.51
CA ILE A 51 10.72 -14.60 9.59
C ILE A 51 12.18 -14.18 9.33
N ASN A 52 13.13 -14.99 9.84
CA ASN A 52 14.54 -14.67 9.74
C ASN A 52 14.98 -14.40 8.30
N GLY A 53 15.64 -13.26 8.12
CA GLY A 53 16.16 -12.80 6.82
C GLY A 53 15.19 -11.90 6.03
N GLU A 54 13.97 -11.72 6.48
CA GLU A 54 13.07 -10.75 5.88
C GLU A 54 13.39 -9.33 6.35
N THR A 55 13.20 -8.39 5.43
CA THR A 55 13.34 -6.96 5.71
C THR A 55 12.04 -6.27 5.36
N MET A 56 11.48 -5.58 6.33
CA MET A 56 10.29 -4.76 6.13
C MET A 56 10.66 -3.45 5.45
N VAL A 57 9.88 -3.06 4.47
CA VAL A 57 9.95 -1.76 3.80
C VAL A 57 8.77 -0.94 4.26
N HIS A 58 9.06 0.27 4.75
CA HIS A 58 8.06 1.18 5.30
C HIS A 58 7.72 2.27 4.29
N HIS A 59 6.44 2.43 4.00
CA HIS A 59 5.89 3.54 3.26
C HIS A 59 4.99 4.40 4.13
N PHE A 60 4.54 5.52 3.62
CA PHE A 60 3.77 6.49 4.41
C PHE A 60 2.47 5.92 4.98
N ALA A 61 1.82 5.01 4.27
CA ALA A 61 0.49 4.49 4.64
C ALA A 61 0.39 2.95 4.62
N TYR A 62 1.46 2.25 4.37
CA TYR A 62 1.52 0.78 4.38
C TYR A 62 2.95 0.30 4.55
N ASP A 63 3.08 -0.93 5.02
CA ASP A 63 4.32 -1.67 5.13
C ASP A 63 4.29 -2.91 4.23
N LEU A 64 5.45 -3.40 3.83
CA LEU A 64 5.54 -4.62 3.02
C LEU A 64 6.83 -5.40 3.29
N VAL A 65 6.80 -6.69 2.95
CA VAL A 65 8.00 -7.50 2.72
C VAL A 65 8.07 -7.86 1.25
N TYR A 66 9.17 -7.48 0.60
CA TYR A 66 9.41 -7.76 -0.82
C TYR A 66 10.04 -9.14 -1.00
N SER A 67 9.70 -9.82 -2.08
CA SER A 67 10.29 -11.07 -2.51
C SER A 67 11.08 -10.87 -3.79
N GLU A 68 12.39 -10.88 -3.70
CA GLU A 68 13.30 -10.83 -4.85
C GLU A 68 13.09 -12.01 -5.81
N GLN A 69 12.76 -13.18 -5.29
CA GLN A 69 12.49 -14.38 -6.10
C GLN A 69 11.28 -14.22 -7.01
N HIS A 70 10.30 -13.42 -6.58
CA HIS A 70 9.02 -13.26 -7.26
C HIS A 70 8.80 -11.85 -7.81
N GLU A 71 9.71 -10.91 -7.55
CA GLU A 71 9.68 -9.50 -7.97
C GLU A 71 8.37 -8.79 -7.60
N GLN A 72 7.86 -9.03 -6.39
CA GLN A 72 6.65 -8.42 -5.83
C GLN A 72 6.58 -8.62 -4.32
N ALA A 73 5.68 -7.92 -3.62
CA ALA A 73 5.50 -8.11 -2.19
C ALA A 73 4.98 -9.51 -1.86
N LYS A 74 5.49 -10.11 -0.77
CA LYS A 74 4.89 -11.29 -0.11
C LYS A 74 3.59 -10.91 0.56
N TRP A 75 3.59 -9.76 1.21
CA TRP A 75 2.45 -9.15 1.84
C TRP A 75 2.60 -7.62 1.88
N VAL A 76 1.46 -6.96 1.92
CA VAL A 76 1.31 -5.53 2.22
C VAL A 76 0.35 -5.41 3.39
N ALA A 77 0.72 -4.66 4.42
CA ALA A 77 -0.03 -4.48 5.64
C ALA A 77 -0.33 -3.00 5.90
N TYR A 78 -1.54 -2.69 6.34
CA TYR A 78 -1.95 -1.33 6.69
C TYR A 78 -3.19 -1.32 7.59
N GLU A 79 -3.35 -0.25 8.34
CA GLU A 79 -4.60 0.10 8.98
C GLU A 79 -5.40 1.01 8.05
N LEU A 80 -6.71 0.84 8.00
CA LEU A 80 -7.62 1.72 7.29
C LEU A 80 -8.64 2.30 8.25
N ASN A 81 -8.50 3.59 8.56
CA ASN A 81 -9.41 4.32 9.40
C ASN A 81 -10.58 4.90 8.60
N LYS A 82 -11.72 5.07 9.23
CA LYS A 82 -12.92 5.67 8.63
C LYS A 82 -12.64 7.01 7.95
N THR A 83 -11.81 7.86 8.54
CA THR A 83 -11.43 9.17 7.99
C THR A 83 -10.61 9.05 6.72
N GLU A 84 -9.87 7.97 6.55
CA GLU A 84 -9.02 7.69 5.40
C GLU A 84 -9.80 7.12 4.21
N THR A 85 -11.04 6.71 4.43
CA THR A 85 -11.92 6.27 3.33
C THR A 85 -12.44 7.42 2.46
N VAL A 86 -12.17 8.67 2.86
CA VAL A 86 -12.53 9.88 2.12
C VAL A 86 -11.39 10.26 1.18
N SER A 87 -11.62 10.14 -0.12
CA SER A 87 -10.62 10.53 -1.12
C SER A 87 -10.57 12.05 -1.27
N LEU A 88 -9.42 12.64 -0.94
CA LEU A 88 -9.10 14.06 -1.10
C LEU A 88 -8.23 14.31 -2.33
N TYR A 89 -7.53 13.28 -2.79
CA TYR A 89 -6.60 13.35 -3.92
C TYR A 89 -7.06 12.40 -5.03
N GLU A 90 -7.03 12.91 -6.25
CA GLU A 90 -7.42 12.11 -7.42
C GLU A 90 -6.36 11.04 -7.72
N ARG A 91 -6.82 9.90 -8.21
CA ARG A 91 -6.00 8.82 -8.68
C ARG A 91 -5.11 9.30 -9.83
N ASN A 92 -3.82 9.06 -9.72
CA ASN A 92 -2.83 9.35 -10.74
C ASN A 92 -2.16 8.03 -11.18
N ASP A 93 -2.58 7.47 -12.30
CA ASP A 93 -2.10 6.18 -12.83
C ASP A 93 -0.61 6.18 -13.26
N ARG A 94 0.24 6.86 -12.52
CA ARG A 94 1.68 6.92 -12.75
C ARG A 94 2.39 5.87 -11.90
N PHE A 95 2.62 4.70 -12.48
CA PHE A 95 3.41 3.66 -11.85
C PHE A 95 4.89 4.03 -11.81
N MET A 96 5.59 3.63 -10.75
CA MET A 96 6.98 4.00 -10.48
C MET A 96 7.74 2.85 -9.84
N VAL A 97 9.03 2.76 -10.15
CA VAL A 97 9.96 1.91 -9.40
C VAL A 97 9.98 2.37 -7.95
N ASP A 98 9.99 1.42 -7.03
CA ASP A 98 10.06 1.72 -5.61
C ASP A 98 11.51 2.06 -5.21
N PRO A 99 11.79 3.27 -4.72
CA PRO A 99 13.15 3.68 -4.36
C PRO A 99 13.68 2.97 -3.11
N ASP A 100 12.81 2.35 -2.32
CA ASP A 100 13.17 1.70 -1.06
C ASP A 100 13.50 0.20 -1.25
N ILE A 101 13.19 -0.38 -2.40
CA ILE A 101 13.68 -1.70 -2.81
C ILE A 101 15.09 -1.54 -3.39
N LYS A 102 16.11 -1.89 -2.60
CA LYS A 102 17.53 -1.62 -2.93
C LYS A 102 18.03 -2.40 -4.14
N THR A 103 17.48 -3.56 -4.40
CA THR A 103 17.79 -4.41 -5.56
C THR A 103 17.07 -3.96 -6.83
N GLY A 104 16.12 -3.05 -6.69
CA GLY A 104 15.18 -2.63 -7.72
C GLY A 104 13.86 -3.39 -7.59
N SER A 105 12.76 -2.78 -7.98
CA SER A 105 11.45 -3.43 -8.11
C SER A 105 11.13 -3.70 -9.58
N ALA A 106 10.05 -4.42 -9.85
CA ALA A 106 9.47 -4.54 -11.19
C ALA A 106 9.28 -3.15 -11.85
N THR A 107 9.10 -3.14 -13.16
CA THR A 107 9.00 -1.94 -13.99
C THR A 107 7.86 -2.05 -15.00
N ASP A 108 7.59 -0.97 -15.75
CA ASP A 108 6.65 -1.00 -16.88
C ASP A 108 6.99 -2.10 -17.90
N ALA A 109 8.29 -2.38 -18.12
CA ALA A 109 8.74 -3.37 -19.09
C ALA A 109 8.30 -4.80 -18.70
N ASP A 110 8.13 -5.07 -17.41
CA ASP A 110 7.72 -6.40 -16.94
C ASP A 110 6.26 -6.71 -17.24
N TYR A 111 5.43 -5.70 -17.40
CA TYR A 111 4.02 -5.85 -17.71
C TYR A 111 3.69 -5.58 -19.19
N ALA A 112 4.62 -4.96 -19.92
CA ALA A 112 4.39 -4.60 -21.33
C ALA A 112 4.24 -5.84 -22.22
N GLY A 113 3.15 -5.90 -22.98
CA GLY A 113 2.86 -7.03 -23.88
C GLY A 113 2.24 -8.25 -23.20
N TYR A 114 2.09 -8.26 -21.90
CA TYR A 114 1.38 -9.29 -21.16
C TYR A 114 -0.04 -8.86 -20.80
N ASN A 115 -0.98 -9.81 -20.80
CA ASN A 115 -2.40 -9.53 -20.57
C ASN A 115 -2.76 -9.52 -19.07
N TYR A 116 -1.93 -8.87 -18.25
CA TYR A 116 -2.18 -8.69 -16.82
C TYR A 116 -2.29 -7.21 -16.47
N ASP A 117 -3.22 -6.89 -15.58
CA ASP A 117 -3.25 -5.58 -14.94
C ASP A 117 -2.11 -5.47 -13.91
N ARG A 118 -1.57 -4.27 -13.72
CA ARG A 118 -0.77 -3.91 -12.54
C ARG A 118 -1.74 -3.76 -11.38
N GLY A 119 -2.06 -4.91 -10.75
CA GLY A 119 -3.04 -4.98 -9.68
C GLY A 119 -2.46 -4.52 -8.36
N HIS A 120 -3.12 -3.59 -7.71
CA HIS A 120 -2.73 -3.09 -6.39
C HIS A 120 -2.95 -4.15 -5.31
N LEU A 121 -2.05 -4.22 -4.34
CA LEU A 121 -2.25 -4.93 -3.07
C LEU A 121 -2.90 -4.00 -2.04
N ALA A 122 -2.28 -2.88 -1.67
CA ALA A 122 -2.93 -1.76 -1.00
C ALA A 122 -3.61 -0.87 -2.06
N PRO A 123 -4.96 -0.80 -2.13
CA PRO A 123 -5.65 -0.15 -3.22
C PRO A 123 -5.48 1.37 -3.20
N ALA A 124 -5.31 2.00 -4.36
CA ALA A 124 -5.26 3.45 -4.48
C ALA A 124 -6.50 4.16 -3.87
N ALA A 125 -7.65 3.46 -3.84
CA ALA A 125 -8.86 4.01 -3.24
C ALA A 125 -8.83 4.07 -1.70
N ASP A 126 -7.94 3.30 -1.05
CA ASP A 126 -7.69 3.36 0.39
C ASP A 126 -6.62 4.41 0.74
N MET A 127 -5.90 4.92 -0.27
CA MET A 127 -4.78 5.85 -0.14
C MET A 127 -5.14 7.29 -0.57
N GLY A 128 -6.39 7.52 -0.97
CA GLY A 128 -6.86 8.81 -1.50
C GLY A 128 -6.90 9.97 -0.52
N TRP A 129 -6.71 9.73 0.77
CA TRP A 129 -6.73 10.73 1.82
C TRP A 129 -5.44 11.56 1.91
N SER A 130 -4.33 11.09 1.34
CA SER A 130 -3.03 11.75 1.34
C SER A 130 -2.39 11.72 -0.05
N ALA A 131 -1.79 12.83 -0.47
CA ALA A 131 -1.04 12.90 -1.73
C ALA A 131 0.16 11.93 -1.74
N THR A 132 0.84 11.77 -0.61
CA THR A 132 1.97 10.85 -0.46
C THR A 132 1.49 9.41 -0.51
N ALA A 133 0.47 9.04 0.27
CA ALA A 133 -0.11 7.70 0.25
C ALA A 133 -0.59 7.32 -1.16
N MET A 134 -1.31 8.22 -1.83
CA MET A 134 -1.76 8.03 -3.21
C MET A 134 -0.58 7.80 -4.16
N LYS A 135 0.48 8.61 -4.08
CA LYS A 135 1.66 8.47 -4.92
C LYS A 135 2.35 7.11 -4.69
N GLU A 136 2.59 6.76 -3.44
CA GLU A 136 3.32 5.55 -3.06
C GLU A 136 2.52 4.28 -3.36
N SER A 137 1.18 4.35 -3.34
CA SER A 137 0.34 3.22 -3.75
C SER A 137 0.61 2.74 -5.18
N PHE A 138 1.23 3.57 -6.03
CA PHE A 138 1.63 3.23 -7.41
C PHE A 138 3.09 2.75 -7.55
N TYR A 139 3.79 2.47 -6.46
CA TYR A 139 5.06 1.78 -6.54
C TYR A 139 4.89 0.34 -7.02
N TYR A 140 5.82 -0.13 -7.86
CA TYR A 140 5.77 -1.50 -8.39
C TYR A 140 5.89 -2.57 -7.29
N SER A 141 6.48 -2.25 -6.15
CA SER A 141 6.49 -3.12 -4.96
C SER A 141 5.09 -3.43 -4.43
N ASN A 142 4.12 -2.54 -4.65
CA ASN A 142 2.70 -2.72 -4.33
C ASN A 142 1.88 -3.33 -5.48
N MET A 143 2.52 -3.71 -6.59
CA MET A 143 1.86 -4.27 -7.78
C MET A 143 2.08 -5.76 -7.90
N SER A 144 1.06 -6.45 -8.42
CA SER A 144 1.11 -7.87 -8.73
C SER A 144 0.35 -8.15 -10.03
N PRO A 145 0.78 -9.15 -10.85
CA PRO A 145 0.12 -9.47 -12.11
C PRO A 145 -1.28 -10.07 -11.89
N GLN A 146 -2.31 -9.29 -12.09
CA GLN A 146 -3.71 -9.70 -11.92
C GLN A 146 -4.43 -9.83 -13.25
N VAL A 147 -5.22 -10.90 -13.41
CA VAL A 147 -6.14 -11.03 -14.54
C VAL A 147 -7.16 -9.88 -14.48
N ALA A 148 -7.40 -9.20 -15.60
CA ALA A 148 -8.26 -8.01 -15.64
C ALA A 148 -9.68 -8.26 -15.08
N SER A 149 -10.28 -9.43 -15.38
CA SER A 149 -11.59 -9.81 -14.84
C SER A 149 -11.59 -10.09 -13.34
N PHE A 150 -10.46 -10.49 -12.77
CA PHE A 150 -10.27 -10.59 -11.33
C PHE A 150 -10.10 -9.21 -10.70
N ASN A 151 -9.09 -8.45 -11.13
CA ASN A 151 -8.73 -7.14 -10.60
C ASN A 151 -9.92 -6.17 -10.63
N ARG A 152 -10.52 -6.01 -11.80
CA ARG A 152 -11.64 -5.08 -12.02
C ARG A 152 -12.99 -5.64 -11.57
N GLY A 153 -13.03 -6.91 -11.20
CA GLY A 153 -14.22 -7.67 -10.81
C GLY A 153 -14.31 -8.01 -9.33
N VAL A 154 -14.09 -9.29 -9.00
CA VAL A 154 -14.29 -9.81 -7.64
C VAL A 154 -13.33 -9.19 -6.63
N TRP A 155 -12.07 -8.91 -7.01
CA TRP A 155 -11.09 -8.27 -6.13
C TRP A 155 -11.51 -6.85 -5.76
N LYS A 156 -11.88 -6.02 -6.75
CA LYS A 156 -12.44 -4.69 -6.49
C LYS A 156 -13.70 -4.71 -5.61
N ARG A 157 -14.55 -5.76 -5.73
CA ARG A 157 -15.72 -5.89 -4.85
C ARG A 157 -15.28 -6.15 -3.41
N LEU A 158 -14.25 -7.00 -3.20
CA LEU A 158 -13.70 -7.27 -1.86
C LEU A 158 -13.11 -6.01 -1.25
N GLU A 159 -12.30 -5.26 -1.98
CA GLU A 159 -11.75 -3.97 -1.54
C GLU A 159 -12.84 -2.98 -1.15
N THR A 160 -13.92 -2.92 -1.93
CA THR A 160 -15.07 -2.05 -1.61
C THR A 160 -15.76 -2.51 -0.34
N GLN A 161 -15.88 -3.82 -0.11
CA GLN A 161 -16.47 -4.38 1.10
C GLN A 161 -15.61 -4.07 2.33
N VAL A 162 -14.30 -4.21 2.24
CA VAL A 162 -13.36 -3.89 3.34
C VAL A 162 -13.44 -2.40 3.72
N ARG A 163 -13.49 -1.49 2.73
CA ARG A 163 -13.74 -0.06 3.02
C ARG A 163 -15.07 0.19 3.72
N SER A 164 -16.12 -0.57 3.34
CA SER A 164 -17.42 -0.46 4.04
C SER A 164 -17.29 -0.84 5.50
N TRP A 165 -16.53 -1.88 5.81
CA TRP A 165 -16.26 -2.27 7.20
C TRP A 165 -15.44 -1.21 7.95
N ALA A 166 -14.41 -0.62 7.34
CA ALA A 166 -13.66 0.48 7.96
C ALA A 166 -14.55 1.70 8.28
N ILE A 167 -15.57 1.97 7.45
CA ILE A 167 -16.55 3.03 7.71
C ILE A 167 -17.46 2.68 8.89
N GLU A 168 -17.90 1.42 9.00
CA GLU A 168 -18.78 0.93 10.05
C GLU A 168 -18.07 0.80 11.39
N ASP A 169 -16.91 0.15 11.37
CA ASP A 169 -16.16 -0.27 12.54
C ASP A 169 -15.12 0.76 13.00
N SER A 170 -15.00 1.87 12.29
CA SER A 170 -14.07 3.00 12.52
C SER A 170 -12.62 2.73 12.16
N SER A 171 -12.14 1.49 12.22
CA SER A 171 -10.79 1.07 11.84
C SER A 171 -10.77 -0.43 11.54
N ILE A 172 -10.00 -0.83 10.53
CA ILE A 172 -9.75 -2.21 10.13
C ILE A 172 -8.26 -2.37 9.85
N TYR A 173 -7.65 -3.42 10.40
CA TYR A 173 -6.30 -3.86 10.07
C TYR A 173 -6.36 -4.85 8.89
N ILE A 174 -5.49 -4.68 7.91
CA ILE A 174 -5.55 -5.40 6.65
C ILE A 174 -4.16 -5.92 6.30
N VAL A 175 -4.07 -7.22 5.99
CA VAL A 175 -2.88 -7.77 5.31
C VAL A 175 -3.34 -8.45 4.03
N THR A 176 -2.64 -8.18 2.94
CA THR A 176 -3.03 -8.63 1.62
C THR A 176 -1.80 -9.01 0.80
N GLY A 177 -1.93 -10.02 -0.05
CA GLY A 177 -0.81 -10.44 -0.87
C GLY A 177 -1.17 -11.54 -1.86
N PRO A 178 -0.22 -11.87 -2.74
CA PRO A 178 -0.26 -13.05 -3.58
C PRO A 178 0.07 -14.30 -2.78
N ILE A 179 -0.45 -15.47 -3.17
CA ILE A 179 0.07 -16.75 -2.70
C ILE A 179 1.23 -17.16 -3.60
N LEU A 180 2.44 -16.91 -3.11
CA LEU A 180 3.68 -17.19 -3.83
C LEU A 180 4.10 -18.65 -3.61
N LYS A 181 4.32 -19.35 -4.70
CA LYS A 181 4.75 -20.76 -4.74
C LYS A 181 5.89 -20.90 -5.75
N ASP A 182 6.65 -21.95 -5.61
CA ASP A 182 7.65 -22.30 -6.62
C ASP A 182 6.99 -22.57 -8.00
N ASN A 183 7.74 -22.35 -9.05
CA ASN A 183 7.33 -22.64 -10.44
C ASN A 183 6.09 -21.89 -10.94
N LEU A 184 5.82 -20.70 -10.44
CA LEU A 184 4.83 -19.80 -11.04
C LEU A 184 5.27 -19.34 -12.44
N LEU A 185 4.30 -19.10 -13.32
CA LEU A 185 4.57 -18.39 -14.57
C LEU A 185 5.23 -17.03 -14.25
N GLN A 186 6.24 -16.67 -15.01
CA GLN A 186 6.91 -15.37 -14.89
C GLN A 186 6.69 -14.52 -16.12
N ILE A 187 6.64 -13.21 -15.95
CA ILE A 187 6.49 -12.21 -17.02
C ILE A 187 7.62 -11.17 -16.92
N GLY A 188 7.92 -10.58 -18.06
CA GLY A 188 8.87 -9.47 -18.17
C GLY A 188 10.34 -9.86 -17.97
N PRO A 189 11.24 -8.91 -18.19
CA PRO A 189 12.69 -9.13 -18.10
C PRO A 189 13.16 -9.43 -16.66
N ASN A 190 12.48 -8.94 -15.64
CA ASN A 190 12.84 -9.20 -14.24
C ASN A 190 12.21 -10.49 -13.69
N GLY A 191 11.34 -11.18 -14.45
CA GLY A 191 10.76 -12.45 -14.03
C GLY A 191 9.68 -12.32 -12.97
N VAL A 192 8.82 -11.31 -13.07
CA VAL A 192 7.71 -11.12 -12.13
C VAL A 192 6.77 -12.31 -12.15
N SER A 193 6.63 -12.99 -11.04
CA SER A 193 5.78 -14.17 -10.92
C SER A 193 4.29 -13.82 -11.04
N VAL A 194 3.52 -14.67 -11.75
CA VAL A 194 2.07 -14.54 -11.89
C VAL A 194 1.38 -15.45 -10.86
N PRO A 195 0.83 -14.92 -9.78
CA PRO A 195 0.18 -15.72 -8.75
C PRO A 195 -1.11 -16.39 -9.24
N ASN A 196 -1.32 -17.63 -8.84
CA ASN A 196 -2.58 -18.33 -9.11
C ASN A 196 -3.71 -17.88 -8.20
N GLN A 197 -3.39 -17.36 -7.02
CA GLN A 197 -4.35 -16.95 -5.99
C GLN A 197 -3.83 -15.73 -5.23
N TYR A 198 -4.78 -14.97 -4.69
CA TYR A 198 -4.52 -13.84 -3.78
C TYR A 198 -5.26 -14.06 -2.48
N TYR A 199 -4.73 -13.50 -1.42
CA TYR A 199 -5.37 -13.47 -0.12
C TYR A 199 -5.56 -12.04 0.39
N LYS A 200 -6.51 -11.90 1.30
CA LYS A 200 -6.68 -10.73 2.15
C LYS A 200 -7.16 -11.22 3.52
N VAL A 201 -6.48 -10.82 4.58
CA VAL A 201 -6.95 -11.01 5.96
C VAL A 201 -7.31 -9.66 6.54
N VAL A 202 -8.37 -9.62 7.32
CA VAL A 202 -8.91 -8.41 7.93
C VAL A 202 -9.18 -8.66 9.40
N LEU A 203 -8.88 -7.67 10.24
CA LEU A 203 -9.08 -7.71 11.69
C LEU A 203 -9.76 -6.42 12.14
N GLU A 204 -10.86 -6.53 12.88
CA GLU A 204 -11.33 -5.50 13.79
C GLU A 204 -10.95 -5.90 15.21
N TYR A 205 -10.25 -5.03 15.91
CA TYR A 205 -9.84 -5.28 17.29
C TYR A 205 -10.04 -4.03 18.14
N THR A 206 -11.20 -3.98 18.76
CA THR A 206 -11.61 -2.89 19.65
C THR A 206 -12.05 -3.47 21.00
N PRO A 207 -12.16 -2.68 22.07
CA PRO A 207 -12.69 -3.18 23.35
C PRO A 207 -14.11 -3.74 23.27
N LYS A 208 -14.88 -3.38 22.24
CA LYS A 208 -16.28 -3.79 22.08
C LYS A 208 -16.46 -4.94 21.10
N HIS A 209 -15.62 -4.98 20.07
CA HIS A 209 -15.75 -5.91 18.97
C HIS A 209 -14.38 -6.46 18.60
N LYS A 210 -14.30 -7.77 18.49
CA LYS A 210 -13.13 -8.50 18.05
C LYS A 210 -13.58 -9.50 17.01
N LYS A 211 -13.10 -9.38 15.78
CA LYS A 211 -13.43 -10.31 14.70
C LYS A 211 -12.34 -10.29 13.64
N ALA A 212 -12.01 -11.43 13.10
CA ALA A 212 -11.09 -11.58 11.99
C ALA A 212 -11.72 -12.42 10.87
N LEU A 213 -11.23 -12.25 9.64
CA LEU A 213 -11.69 -13.02 8.50
C LEU A 213 -10.60 -13.06 7.42
N GLY A 214 -10.35 -14.24 6.90
CA GLY A 214 -9.50 -14.48 5.75
C GLY A 214 -10.32 -14.61 4.46
N PHE A 215 -9.67 -14.29 3.34
CA PHE A 215 -10.18 -14.54 1.99
C PHE A 215 -9.08 -15.14 1.13
N VAL A 216 -9.43 -16.14 0.32
CA VAL A 216 -8.55 -16.69 -0.71
C VAL A 216 -9.31 -16.75 -2.01
N LEU A 217 -8.81 -16.06 -3.02
CA LEU A 217 -9.44 -15.94 -4.33
C LEU A 217 -8.52 -16.41 -5.45
N PRO A 218 -8.98 -17.24 -6.38
CA PRO A 218 -8.24 -17.49 -7.62
C PRO A 218 -8.02 -16.20 -8.41
N ASN A 219 -6.89 -16.08 -9.09
CA ASN A 219 -6.60 -14.97 -10.02
C ASN A 219 -7.44 -15.07 -11.30
N LEU A 220 -8.75 -15.15 -11.14
CA LEU A 220 -9.76 -15.33 -12.18
C LEU A 220 -11.01 -14.51 -11.86
N GLY A 221 -11.70 -14.05 -12.89
CA GLY A 221 -13.00 -13.38 -12.70
C GLY A 221 -14.04 -14.31 -12.07
N SER A 222 -14.87 -13.76 -11.18
CA SER A 222 -15.95 -14.52 -10.53
C SER A 222 -17.16 -13.64 -10.24
N SER A 223 -18.35 -14.23 -10.42
CA SER A 223 -19.64 -13.65 -10.02
C SER A 223 -20.15 -14.17 -8.68
N LEU A 224 -19.44 -15.10 -8.04
CA LEU A 224 -19.80 -15.64 -6.73
C LEU A 224 -19.86 -14.56 -5.66
N HIS A 225 -20.65 -14.77 -4.63
CA HIS A 225 -20.68 -13.91 -3.45
C HIS A 225 -19.33 -13.96 -2.72
N LEU A 226 -18.93 -12.83 -2.10
CA LEU A 226 -17.64 -12.73 -1.40
C LEU A 226 -17.50 -13.75 -0.27
N GLN A 227 -18.59 -14.07 0.40
CA GLN A 227 -18.64 -15.10 1.46
C GLN A 227 -18.16 -16.49 0.99
N SER A 228 -18.27 -16.78 -0.31
CA SER A 228 -17.79 -18.04 -0.88
C SER A 228 -16.27 -18.17 -0.90
N PHE A 229 -15.55 -17.09 -0.70
CA PHE A 229 -14.10 -17.04 -0.64
C PHE A 229 -13.56 -16.85 0.77
N ALA A 230 -14.46 -16.72 1.74
CA ALA A 230 -14.09 -16.53 3.13
C ALA A 230 -13.55 -17.82 3.73
N VAL A 231 -12.46 -17.69 4.47
CA VAL A 231 -11.76 -18.75 5.18
C VAL A 231 -11.29 -18.24 6.55
N SER A 232 -10.84 -19.12 7.43
CA SER A 232 -10.16 -18.69 8.67
C SER A 232 -8.79 -18.08 8.35
N VAL A 233 -8.30 -17.22 9.24
CA VAL A 233 -6.95 -16.64 9.13
C VAL A 233 -5.91 -17.76 9.12
N ASP A 234 -6.00 -18.75 10.04
CA ASP A 234 -5.18 -19.96 10.06
C ASP A 234 -5.10 -20.67 8.69
N SER A 235 -6.18 -20.63 7.91
CA SER A 235 -6.18 -21.26 6.58
C SER A 235 -5.33 -20.47 5.60
N VAL A 236 -5.28 -19.14 5.74
CA VAL A 236 -4.39 -18.28 4.94
C VAL A 236 -2.94 -18.50 5.37
N GLU A 237 -2.66 -18.59 6.67
CA GLU A 237 -1.33 -18.86 7.23
C GLU A 237 -0.74 -20.17 6.71
N ARG A 238 -1.53 -21.24 6.75
CA ARG A 238 -1.11 -22.55 6.17
C ARG A 238 -0.78 -22.47 4.69
N LEU A 239 -1.42 -21.58 3.94
CA LEU A 239 -1.16 -21.38 2.51
C LEU A 239 0.06 -20.53 2.22
N THR A 240 0.33 -19.52 3.07
CA THR A 240 1.35 -18.49 2.85
C THR A 240 2.62 -18.73 3.66
N GLY A 241 2.51 -19.36 4.82
CA GLY A 241 3.58 -19.44 5.82
C GLY A 241 3.80 -18.12 6.57
N VAL A 242 2.86 -17.18 6.46
CA VAL A 242 2.88 -15.88 7.16
C VAL A 242 2.05 -16.02 8.42
N ASP A 243 2.57 -15.60 9.55
CA ASP A 243 1.90 -15.52 10.85
C ASP A 243 1.30 -14.12 10.98
N PHE A 244 -0.01 -14.03 10.90
CA PHE A 244 -0.74 -12.76 10.96
C PHE A 244 -1.07 -12.41 12.40
N PHE A 245 -1.31 -11.14 12.67
CA PHE A 245 -1.81 -10.61 13.94
C PHE A 245 -1.10 -11.11 15.21
N HIS A 246 0.14 -11.60 15.09
CA HIS A 246 0.96 -12.20 16.15
C HIS A 246 1.15 -11.30 17.39
N ASN A 247 0.82 -10.02 17.29
CA ASN A 247 0.85 -9.08 18.42
C ASN A 247 -0.42 -9.13 19.28
N LEU A 248 -1.43 -9.92 18.89
CA LEU A 248 -2.60 -10.15 19.73
C LEU A 248 -2.24 -10.97 20.98
N PRO A 249 -3.00 -10.84 22.08
CA PRO A 249 -2.90 -11.81 23.18
C PRO A 249 -3.19 -13.22 22.63
N ASN A 250 -2.36 -14.21 22.97
CA ASN A 250 -2.41 -15.58 22.43
C ASN A 250 -3.82 -16.20 22.42
N GLN A 251 -4.65 -15.89 23.43
CA GLN A 251 -6.01 -16.41 23.49
C GLN A 251 -6.92 -15.76 22.42
N ASP A 252 -6.81 -14.43 22.25
CA ASP A 252 -7.59 -13.71 21.25
C ASP A 252 -7.16 -14.11 19.84
N GLU A 253 -5.85 -14.21 19.61
CA GLU A 253 -5.25 -14.70 18.37
C GLU A 253 -5.81 -16.07 17.98
N ALA A 254 -5.64 -17.06 18.84
CA ALA A 254 -6.11 -18.43 18.57
C ALA A 254 -7.63 -18.51 18.32
N GLU A 255 -8.45 -17.72 19.04
CA GLU A 255 -9.90 -17.70 18.85
C GLU A 255 -10.30 -17.05 17.55
N LEU A 256 -9.71 -15.90 17.23
CA LEU A 256 -10.05 -15.09 16.05
C LEU A 256 -9.58 -15.73 14.75
N GLU A 257 -8.41 -16.35 14.76
CA GLU A 257 -7.78 -16.88 13.55
C GLU A 257 -8.30 -18.26 13.16
N SER A 258 -8.69 -19.07 14.14
CA SER A 258 -9.21 -20.41 13.88
C SER A 258 -10.64 -20.44 13.31
N SER A 259 -11.40 -19.36 13.47
CA SER A 259 -12.83 -19.34 13.18
C SER A 259 -13.21 -18.55 11.93
N VAL A 260 -14.41 -18.84 11.38
CA VAL A 260 -15.03 -18.07 10.30
C VAL A 260 -16.40 -17.60 10.76
N CYS A 261 -16.50 -16.35 11.17
CA CYS A 261 -17.78 -15.76 11.57
C CYS A 261 -18.35 -14.86 10.47
N LEU A 262 -19.02 -15.42 9.47
CA LEU A 262 -19.65 -14.60 8.41
C LEU A 262 -20.71 -13.63 8.93
N ASN A 263 -21.44 -14.02 9.96
CA ASN A 263 -22.52 -13.21 10.54
C ASN A 263 -22.00 -12.09 11.47
N CYS A 264 -20.69 -12.11 11.81
CA CYS A 264 -20.04 -11.04 12.55
C CYS A 264 -19.78 -9.80 11.68
N TRP A 265 -19.86 -9.94 10.37
CA TRP A 265 -19.58 -8.92 9.39
C TRP A 265 -20.85 -8.51 8.64
N SER A 266 -21.02 -7.23 8.36
CA SER A 266 -22.04 -6.72 7.46
C SER A 266 -21.65 -7.02 6.01
N TRP A 267 -22.62 -7.37 5.17
CA TRP A 267 -22.39 -7.66 3.77
C TRP A 267 -23.23 -6.74 2.88
N GLY A 268 -22.58 -6.12 1.92
CA GLY A 268 -23.15 -5.12 1.04
C GLY A 268 -22.51 -3.75 1.31
N ALA A 269 -22.31 -2.96 0.25
CA ALA A 269 -21.74 -1.63 0.41
C ALA A 269 -22.61 -0.81 1.34
N VAL A 270 -22.00 -0.18 2.36
CA VAL A 270 -22.64 0.88 3.13
C VAL A 270 -23.09 1.91 2.12
N LYS A 271 -24.39 2.12 2.02
CA LYS A 271 -24.91 3.33 1.40
C LYS A 271 -24.45 4.45 2.32
N THR A 272 -23.29 5.00 2.04
CA THR A 272 -22.88 6.25 2.67
C THR A 272 -24.04 7.20 2.41
N GLY A 273 -24.79 7.51 3.45
CA GLY A 273 -25.78 8.58 3.46
C GLY A 273 -25.03 9.90 3.29
N GLY A 274 -24.31 10.00 2.20
CA GLY A 274 -23.86 11.27 1.66
C GLY A 274 -25.10 11.98 1.20
N ASN A 275 -25.67 12.81 2.07
CA ASN A 275 -26.14 14.10 1.64
C ASN A 275 -24.94 14.91 1.12
N SER A 276 -24.18 14.35 0.18
CA SER A 276 -23.77 15.17 -0.93
C SER A 276 -25.07 15.55 -1.61
N ALA A 277 -25.64 16.69 -1.19
CA ALA A 277 -26.28 17.53 -2.15
C ALA A 277 -25.28 17.56 -3.31
N LYS A 278 -25.49 16.68 -4.30
CA LYS A 278 -24.98 16.90 -5.63
C LYS A 278 -25.62 18.23 -5.99
N ASN A 279 -24.91 19.33 -5.69
CA ASN A 279 -24.94 20.42 -6.61
C ASN A 279 -24.59 19.72 -7.93
N LYS A 280 -25.60 19.42 -8.72
CA LYS A 280 -25.47 19.19 -10.13
C LYS A 280 -24.83 20.47 -10.64
N THR A 281 -23.53 20.54 -10.59
CA THR A 281 -22.78 21.45 -11.43
C THR A 281 -23.03 20.87 -12.80
N GLU A 282 -24.04 21.41 -13.49
CA GLU A 282 -24.37 21.00 -14.85
C GLU A 282 -23.13 21.24 -15.67
N SER A 283 -22.57 20.18 -16.24
CA SER A 283 -21.45 20.33 -17.11
C SER A 283 -21.87 21.21 -18.28
N THR A 284 -21.19 22.32 -18.46
CA THR A 284 -21.45 23.27 -19.53
C THR A 284 -20.44 23.11 -20.67
N GLN A 285 -20.86 23.40 -21.88
CA GLN A 285 -19.94 23.39 -23.01
C GLN A 285 -18.90 24.51 -22.82
N CYS A 286 -17.62 24.19 -22.99
CA CYS A 286 -16.51 25.11 -22.90
C CYS A 286 -16.75 26.40 -23.71
N LYS A 287 -16.52 27.54 -23.11
CA LYS A 287 -16.63 28.87 -23.74
C LYS A 287 -15.47 29.20 -24.70
N GLY A 288 -14.40 28.40 -24.67
CA GLY A 288 -13.17 28.65 -25.46
C GLY A 288 -13.41 28.42 -26.96
N ILE A 289 -12.61 29.11 -27.75
CA ILE A 289 -12.59 29.01 -29.22
C ILE A 289 -11.36 28.20 -29.62
N THR A 290 -11.52 27.26 -30.54
CA THR A 290 -10.41 26.45 -31.07
C THR A 290 -9.56 27.30 -32.04
N LYS A 291 -8.36 26.81 -32.38
CA LYS A 291 -7.48 27.46 -33.39
C LYS A 291 -8.13 27.66 -34.76
N ALA A 292 -9.17 26.87 -35.04
CA ALA A 292 -9.95 26.97 -36.30
C ALA A 292 -11.13 27.98 -36.20
N GLY A 293 -11.20 28.78 -35.12
CA GLY A 293 -12.27 29.78 -34.93
C GLY A 293 -13.62 29.21 -34.51
N LEU A 294 -13.72 27.91 -34.22
CA LEU A 294 -14.96 27.25 -33.82
C LEU A 294 -15.05 27.13 -32.30
N ARG A 295 -16.27 27.17 -31.76
CA ARG A 295 -16.49 26.92 -30.34
C ARG A 295 -16.00 25.53 -29.92
N CYS A 296 -15.26 25.44 -28.79
CA CYS A 296 -14.79 24.18 -28.27
C CYS A 296 -15.97 23.26 -27.89
N LYS A 297 -15.96 22.02 -28.40
CA LYS A 297 -17.01 21.02 -28.16
C LYS A 297 -16.88 20.30 -26.81
N ARG A 298 -15.83 20.56 -26.03
CA ARG A 298 -15.60 19.91 -24.74
C ARG A 298 -16.56 20.41 -23.69
N MET A 299 -17.03 19.50 -22.84
CA MET A 299 -17.78 19.83 -21.63
C MET A 299 -16.80 20.14 -20.49
N THR A 300 -17.21 21.03 -19.56
CA THR A 300 -16.42 21.39 -18.39
C THR A 300 -17.34 21.56 -17.17
N LEU A 301 -16.81 21.19 -16.01
CA LEU A 301 -17.42 21.47 -14.69
C LEU A 301 -16.79 22.71 -14.04
N ASN A 302 -15.77 23.30 -14.65
CA ASN A 302 -15.12 24.49 -14.10
C ASN A 302 -16.10 25.67 -14.00
N PRO A 303 -16.16 26.35 -12.84
CA PRO A 303 -17.08 27.49 -12.64
C PRO A 303 -16.82 28.65 -13.63
N ASN A 304 -15.61 28.80 -14.14
CA ASN A 304 -15.26 29.81 -15.14
C ASN A 304 -15.81 29.48 -16.56
N GLY A 305 -16.28 28.24 -16.76
CA GLY A 305 -16.86 27.77 -18.03
C GLY A 305 -15.81 27.42 -19.10
N PHE A 306 -14.53 27.27 -18.75
CA PHE A 306 -13.47 26.87 -19.69
C PHE A 306 -12.96 25.47 -19.37
N CYS A 307 -12.68 24.64 -20.39
CA CYS A 307 -12.01 23.37 -20.22
C CYS A 307 -10.50 23.57 -19.98
N GLN A 308 -9.84 22.53 -19.48
CA GLN A 308 -8.41 22.55 -19.15
C GLN A 308 -7.52 23.10 -20.27
N GLN A 309 -7.87 22.87 -21.56
CA GLN A 309 -7.10 23.39 -22.69
C GLN A 309 -7.33 24.90 -22.96
N HIS A 310 -8.38 25.49 -22.40
CA HIS A 310 -8.74 26.89 -22.60
C HIS A 310 -8.62 27.70 -21.28
N GLY A 311 -7.81 27.24 -20.33
CA GLY A 311 -7.54 27.98 -19.08
C GLY A 311 -8.48 27.64 -17.94
N GLY A 312 -9.07 26.46 -17.96
CA GLY A 312 -9.71 25.85 -16.79
C GLY A 312 -8.63 25.22 -15.92
N ASN A 313 -8.18 25.91 -14.89
CA ASN A 313 -7.45 25.34 -13.78
C ASN A 313 -8.43 24.82 -12.75
#